data_698b70227b666eef387411ec741851c7
#
_entry.id   698b70227b666eef387411ec741851c7
#
_cell.length_a   1.000
_cell.length_b   1.000
_cell.length_c   1.000
_cell.angle_alpha   90.00
_cell.angle_beta   90.00
_cell.angle_gamma   90.00
#
_symmetry.space_group_name_H-M   'P 1'
#
loop_
_entity.id
_entity.type
_entity.pdbx_description
1 polymer ?
#
loop_
_entity_poly.entity_id
_entity_poly.type
_entity_poly.pdbx_seq_one_letter_code
_entity_poly.pdbx_strand_id
1 'polypeptide(L)'
;TFQFDVAPVYYTRMNPAVQKVTHLTELDLRRGRPFREAGEAFHRWCGENFILIMWGDGDVKVLRENYRLHGMDEKWLPEGVNLQEIFCSQVLQRKKQIKLSLALSMVSRRSFPEHDALSDARATAEICRALDMRRGLEEYDGTMFLPLDGCVEQAAYEDGYSGIEEALEDDYVVSFE
;
A
#
# COMPACT_ATOMS: atom_id res chain seq x y z
N THR A 1 -8.75 14.44 2.72
CA THR A 1 -8.84 12.99 2.82
C THR A 1 -9.69 12.47 1.68
N PHE A 2 -9.26 11.39 1.05
CA PHE A 2 -9.99 10.70 0.00
C PHE A 2 -10.18 9.24 0.43
N GLN A 3 -11.36 8.70 0.28
CA GLN A 3 -11.70 7.30 0.56
C GLN A 3 -12.88 6.87 -0.31
N PHE A 4 -12.79 5.69 -0.87
CA PHE A 4 -13.86 5.03 -1.62
C PHE A 4 -13.84 3.54 -1.34
N ASP A 5 -15.00 2.97 -1.11
CA ASP A 5 -15.21 1.54 -1.15
C ASP A 5 -15.51 1.14 -2.59
N VAL A 6 -14.72 0.22 -3.12
CA VAL A 6 -14.81 -0.20 -4.53
C VAL A 6 -15.47 -1.57 -4.62
N ALA A 7 -16.48 -1.69 -5.48
CA ALA A 7 -17.10 -2.99 -5.77
C ALA A 7 -16.23 -3.77 -6.76
N PRO A 8 -15.82 -5.00 -6.43
CA PRO A 8 -15.06 -5.85 -7.34
C PRO A 8 -15.94 -6.31 -8.50
N VAL A 9 -15.38 -6.30 -9.72
CA VAL A 9 -16.07 -6.77 -10.92
C VAL A 9 -15.69 -8.22 -11.26
N TYR A 10 -14.40 -8.55 -11.08
CA TYR A 10 -13.86 -9.85 -11.50
C TYR A 10 -13.90 -10.88 -10.39
N TYR A 11 -13.59 -10.53 -9.17
CA TYR A 11 -13.56 -11.41 -8.01
C TYR A 11 -14.62 -10.95 -7.00
N THR A 12 -15.81 -11.55 -7.08
CA THR A 12 -16.96 -11.16 -6.26
C THR A 12 -17.03 -11.90 -4.93
N ARG A 13 -16.18 -12.92 -4.74
CA ARG A 13 -16.06 -13.65 -3.47
C ARG A 13 -14.80 -13.20 -2.74
N MET A 14 -14.96 -12.94 -1.46
CA MET A 14 -13.86 -12.56 -0.61
C MET A 14 -13.15 -13.80 -0.04
N ASN A 15 -11.80 -13.77 -0.09
CA ASN A 15 -11.01 -14.78 0.59
C ASN A 15 -11.25 -14.66 2.11
N PRO A 16 -11.54 -15.77 2.82
CA PRO A 16 -11.78 -15.74 4.26
C PRO A 16 -10.61 -15.14 5.09
N ALA A 17 -9.38 -15.32 4.63
CA ALA A 17 -8.22 -14.72 5.31
C ALA A 17 -8.23 -13.19 5.18
N VAL A 18 -8.54 -12.65 4.01
CA VAL A 18 -8.69 -11.20 3.78
C VAL A 18 -9.85 -10.67 4.63
N GLN A 19 -11.01 -11.33 4.62
CA GLN A 19 -12.15 -10.93 5.44
C GLN A 19 -11.81 -10.87 6.93
N LYS A 20 -11.01 -11.82 7.42
CA LYS A 20 -10.58 -11.85 8.82
C LYS A 20 -9.70 -10.67 9.19
N VAL A 21 -8.89 -10.20 8.25
CA VAL A 21 -7.92 -9.11 8.46
C VAL A 21 -8.60 -7.75 8.29
N THR A 22 -9.34 -7.57 7.20
CA THR A 22 -9.96 -6.27 6.86
C THR A 22 -11.29 -6.03 7.54
N HIS A 23 -11.91 -7.10 8.05
CA HIS A 23 -13.29 -7.09 8.61
C HIS A 23 -14.38 -6.69 7.60
N LEU A 24 -14.05 -6.56 6.33
CA LEU A 24 -15.01 -6.30 5.27
C LEU A 24 -15.88 -7.54 5.00
N THR A 25 -17.10 -7.31 4.59
CA THR A 25 -18.03 -8.37 4.20
C THR A 25 -18.34 -8.30 2.70
N GLU A 26 -18.85 -9.40 2.12
CA GLU A 26 -19.33 -9.37 0.73
C GLU A 26 -20.43 -8.31 0.50
N LEU A 27 -21.17 -7.96 1.55
CA LEU A 27 -22.20 -6.93 1.48
C LEU A 27 -21.57 -5.55 1.35
N ASP A 28 -20.47 -5.29 2.06
CA ASP A 28 -19.71 -4.04 1.98
C ASP A 28 -19.14 -3.88 0.58
N LEU A 29 -18.53 -4.92 0.03
CA LEU A 29 -18.01 -4.92 -1.34
C LEU A 29 -19.12 -4.64 -2.38
N ARG A 30 -20.31 -5.23 -2.23
CA ARG A 30 -21.43 -4.99 -3.16
C ARG A 30 -21.99 -3.57 -3.09
N ARG A 31 -21.80 -2.86 -1.98
CA ARG A 31 -22.20 -1.47 -1.78
C ARG A 31 -21.17 -0.47 -2.30
N GLY A 32 -19.97 -0.96 -2.59
CA GLY A 32 -18.90 -0.15 -3.16
C GLY A 32 -19.28 0.44 -4.51
N ARG A 33 -18.51 1.42 -4.93
CA ARG A 33 -18.68 2.10 -6.22
C ARG A 33 -17.89 1.38 -7.32
N PRO A 34 -18.27 1.52 -8.60
CA PRO A 34 -17.46 1.02 -9.69
C PRO A 34 -16.05 1.60 -9.65
N PHE A 35 -15.04 0.78 -9.93
CA PHE A 35 -13.63 1.23 -9.95
C PHE A 35 -13.42 2.46 -10.85
N ARG A 36 -14.08 2.52 -12.01
CA ARG A 36 -13.98 3.66 -12.92
C ARG A 36 -14.35 4.99 -12.23
N GLU A 37 -15.44 4.99 -11.48
CA GLU A 37 -15.89 6.19 -10.75
C GLU A 37 -14.88 6.58 -9.67
N ALA A 38 -14.40 5.60 -8.89
CA ALA A 38 -13.40 5.80 -7.84
C ALA A 38 -12.07 6.31 -8.43
N GLY A 39 -11.60 5.68 -9.51
CA GLY A 39 -10.36 6.03 -10.18
C GLY A 39 -10.37 7.43 -10.79
N GLU A 40 -11.45 7.82 -11.46
CA GLU A 40 -11.61 9.19 -11.98
C GLU A 40 -11.69 10.23 -10.86
N ALA A 41 -12.37 9.90 -9.76
CA ALA A 41 -12.43 10.78 -8.60
C ALA A 41 -11.06 10.91 -7.91
N PHE A 42 -10.30 9.83 -7.83
CA PHE A 42 -8.95 9.83 -7.28
C PHE A 42 -8.00 10.69 -8.13
N HIS A 43 -8.03 10.52 -9.45
CA HIS A 43 -7.23 11.34 -10.36
C HIS A 43 -7.55 12.85 -10.19
N ARG A 44 -8.83 13.21 -10.17
CA ARG A 44 -9.22 14.61 -9.92
C ARG A 44 -8.78 15.13 -8.56
N TRP A 45 -8.80 14.28 -7.53
CA TRP A 45 -8.38 14.65 -6.18
C TRP A 45 -6.86 14.86 -6.08
N CYS A 46 -6.06 14.03 -6.76
CA CYS A 46 -4.60 14.16 -6.80
C CYS A 46 -4.14 15.42 -7.53
N GLY A 47 -4.86 15.83 -8.58
CA GLY A 47 -4.43 16.95 -9.43
C GLY A 47 -3.22 16.58 -10.29
N GLU A 48 -2.47 17.58 -10.73
CA GLU A 48 -1.37 17.41 -11.70
C GLU A 48 0.00 17.25 -11.02
N ASN A 49 0.21 17.85 -9.85
CA ASN A 49 1.50 17.89 -9.16
C ASN A 49 1.40 17.25 -7.79
N PHE A 50 1.76 15.97 -7.69
CA PHE A 50 1.75 15.22 -6.45
C PHE A 50 2.86 14.17 -6.43
N ILE A 51 3.21 13.70 -5.24
CA ILE A 51 4.07 12.55 -5.01
C ILE A 51 3.22 11.48 -4.33
N LEU A 52 3.27 10.26 -4.84
CA LEU A 52 2.59 9.13 -4.24
C LEU A 52 3.54 8.44 -3.27
N ILE A 53 3.22 8.49 -1.98
CA ILE A 53 4.04 7.92 -0.91
C ILE A 53 3.28 6.74 -0.31
N MET A 54 3.95 5.59 -0.21
CA MET A 54 3.37 4.33 0.25
C MET A 54 4.22 3.70 1.34
N TRP A 55 3.64 2.77 2.07
CA TRP A 55 4.37 1.90 2.98
C TRP A 55 4.62 0.55 2.29
N GLY A 56 5.66 0.48 1.46
CA GLY A 56 5.98 -0.67 0.61
C GLY A 56 5.85 -0.36 -0.89
N ASP A 57 5.96 -1.37 -1.75
CA ASP A 57 6.07 -1.20 -3.21
C ASP A 57 4.82 -1.69 -3.98
N GLY A 58 3.83 -2.26 -3.27
CA GLY A 58 2.70 -2.95 -3.90
C GLY A 58 1.62 -2.02 -4.46
N ASP A 59 1.25 -0.99 -3.70
CA ASP A 59 0.01 -0.23 -3.91
C ASP A 59 -0.12 0.40 -5.30
N VAL A 60 0.95 1.05 -5.80
CA VAL A 60 0.92 1.66 -7.14
C VAL A 60 0.83 0.61 -8.23
N LYS A 61 1.50 -0.53 -8.08
CA LYS A 61 1.44 -1.62 -9.07
C LYS A 61 0.01 -2.13 -9.19
N VAL A 62 -0.61 -2.42 -8.06
CA VAL A 62 -2.00 -2.88 -7.98
C VAL A 62 -2.95 -1.82 -8.54
N LEU A 63 -2.76 -0.55 -8.20
CA LEU A 63 -3.56 0.56 -8.72
C LEU A 63 -3.46 0.66 -10.25
N ARG A 64 -2.25 0.66 -10.83
CA ARG A 64 -2.03 0.66 -12.28
C ARG A 64 -2.70 -0.51 -12.97
N GLU A 65 -2.58 -1.70 -12.39
CA GLU A 65 -3.20 -2.89 -12.96
C GLU A 65 -4.72 -2.77 -13.01
N ASN A 66 -5.34 -2.24 -11.96
CA ASN A 66 -6.78 -2.00 -11.97
C ASN A 66 -7.20 -0.94 -13.00
N TYR A 67 -6.43 0.14 -13.20
CA TYR A 67 -6.69 1.07 -14.30
C TYR A 67 -6.70 0.35 -15.65
N ARG A 68 -5.70 -0.53 -15.91
CA ARG A 68 -5.61 -1.32 -17.15
C ARG A 68 -6.78 -2.28 -17.29
N LEU A 69 -7.10 -3.04 -16.25
CA LEU A 69 -8.21 -4.00 -16.24
C LEU A 69 -9.55 -3.34 -16.57
N HIS A 70 -9.74 -2.09 -16.14
CA HIS A 70 -10.93 -1.33 -16.41
C HIS A 70 -10.86 -0.46 -17.68
N GLY A 71 -9.82 -0.61 -18.51
CA GLY A 71 -9.63 0.14 -19.75
C GLY A 71 -9.50 1.63 -19.52
N MET A 72 -8.84 2.03 -18.44
CA MET A 72 -8.56 3.42 -18.08
C MET A 72 -7.08 3.75 -18.29
N ASP A 73 -6.78 5.02 -18.55
CA ASP A 73 -5.39 5.47 -18.69
C ASP A 73 -4.72 5.56 -17.31
N GLU A 74 -3.62 4.83 -17.12
CA GLU A 74 -2.82 4.82 -15.89
C GLU A 74 -1.54 5.68 -15.98
N LYS A 75 -1.27 6.30 -17.14
CA LYS A 75 -0.02 7.03 -17.37
C LYS A 75 0.17 8.28 -16.50
N TRP A 76 -0.93 8.78 -15.96
CA TRP A 76 -0.90 9.91 -15.04
C TRP A 76 -0.37 9.54 -13.65
N LEU A 77 -0.38 8.23 -13.29
CA LEU A 77 0.15 7.77 -12.01
C LEU A 77 1.68 7.85 -12.02
N PRO A 78 2.31 8.59 -11.10
CA PRO A 78 3.76 8.59 -10.97
C PRO A 78 4.28 7.25 -10.45
N GLU A 79 5.57 7.04 -10.51
CA GLU A 79 6.21 6.02 -9.68
C GLU A 79 6.02 6.40 -8.22
N GLY A 80 5.69 5.39 -7.40
CA GLY A 80 5.50 5.64 -5.98
C GLY A 80 6.83 5.68 -5.23
N VAL A 81 6.82 6.37 -4.10
CA VAL A 81 7.95 6.41 -3.17
C VAL A 81 7.66 5.46 -2.01
N ASN A 82 8.51 4.45 -1.84
CA ASN A 82 8.45 3.55 -0.70
C ASN A 82 9.01 4.25 0.56
N LEU A 83 8.12 4.67 1.44
CA LEU A 83 8.51 5.37 2.66
C LEU A 83 9.37 4.51 3.61
N GLN A 84 9.30 3.19 3.53
CA GLN A 84 10.14 2.31 4.34
C GLN A 84 11.64 2.52 4.05
N GLU A 85 12.03 2.82 2.81
CA GLU A 85 13.43 3.08 2.47
C GLU A 85 13.92 4.35 3.18
N ILE A 86 13.15 5.43 3.11
CA ILE A 86 13.47 6.68 3.80
C ILE A 86 13.51 6.47 5.32
N PHE A 87 12.54 5.74 5.86
CA PHE A 87 12.49 5.39 7.27
C PHE A 87 13.69 4.54 7.70
N CYS A 88 14.05 3.54 6.91
CA CYS A 88 15.22 2.69 7.18
C CYS A 88 16.52 3.50 7.17
N SER A 89 16.67 4.43 6.21
CA SER A 89 17.84 5.29 6.14
C SER A 89 17.95 6.23 7.36
N GLN A 90 16.85 6.90 7.73
CA GLN A 90 16.89 7.95 8.74
C GLN A 90 16.73 7.45 10.18
N VAL A 91 15.92 6.41 10.40
CA VAL A 91 15.56 5.95 11.75
C VAL A 91 16.25 4.64 12.12
N LEU A 92 16.13 3.60 11.26
CA LEU A 92 16.70 2.30 11.58
C LEU A 92 18.20 2.21 11.30
N GLN A 93 18.71 3.00 10.36
CA GLN A 93 20.08 2.95 9.86
C GLN A 93 20.50 1.54 9.41
N ARG A 94 19.57 0.79 8.88
CA ARG A 94 19.76 -0.56 8.36
C ARG A 94 18.65 -0.94 7.37
N LYS A 95 18.97 -1.84 6.44
CA LYS A 95 18.01 -2.41 5.50
C LYS A 95 17.18 -3.50 6.20
N LYS A 96 15.98 -3.15 6.65
CA LYS A 96 15.05 -4.10 7.25
C LYS A 96 13.61 -3.61 7.05
N GLN A 97 12.79 -4.42 6.39
CA GLN A 97 11.35 -4.16 6.33
C GLN A 97 10.72 -4.34 7.72
N ILE A 98 9.82 -3.45 8.07
CA ILE A 98 9.07 -3.51 9.34
C ILE A 98 7.59 -3.16 9.13
N LYS A 99 6.75 -3.63 10.02
CA LYS A 99 5.31 -3.30 10.01
C LYS A 99 5.08 -1.80 10.19
N LEU A 100 4.06 -1.27 9.52
CA LEU A 100 3.65 0.14 9.60
C LEU A 100 3.41 0.58 11.05
N SER A 101 2.68 -0.22 11.83
CA SER A 101 2.38 0.07 13.23
C SER A 101 3.62 0.15 14.11
N LEU A 102 4.62 -0.73 13.87
CA LEU A 102 5.90 -0.69 14.60
C LEU A 102 6.70 0.57 14.24
N ALA A 103 6.78 0.90 12.95
CA ALA A 103 7.46 2.13 12.51
C ALA A 103 6.79 3.38 13.10
N LEU A 104 5.46 3.42 13.08
CA LEU A 104 4.71 4.52 13.68
C LEU A 104 5.04 4.68 15.17
N SER A 105 5.08 3.59 15.93
CA SER A 105 5.37 3.62 17.38
C SER A 105 6.77 4.15 17.73
N MET A 106 7.71 4.07 16.77
CA MET A 106 9.06 4.59 16.96
C MET A 106 9.15 6.12 16.82
N VAL A 107 8.23 6.73 16.09
CA VAL A 107 8.30 8.16 15.74
C VAL A 107 7.10 8.98 16.21
N SER A 108 6.02 8.34 16.65
CA SER A 108 4.80 9.00 17.12
C SER A 108 4.19 8.28 18.31
N ARG A 109 3.43 9.02 19.13
CA ARG A 109 2.60 8.46 20.20
C ARG A 109 1.16 8.16 19.74
N ARG A 110 0.84 8.46 18.47
CA ARG A 110 -0.46 8.16 17.90
C ARG A 110 -0.55 6.69 17.54
N SER A 111 -1.75 6.16 17.59
CA SER A 111 -2.08 4.83 17.07
C SER A 111 -3.31 4.92 16.19
N PHE A 112 -3.38 4.03 15.21
CA PHE A 112 -4.51 3.90 14.31
C PHE A 112 -4.92 2.43 14.24
N PRO A 113 -6.20 2.11 13.98
CA PRO A 113 -6.59 0.74 13.67
C PRO A 113 -5.76 0.20 12.50
N GLU A 114 -5.27 -1.02 12.63
CA GLU A 114 -4.55 -1.71 11.56
C GLU A 114 -5.54 -2.26 10.53
N HIS A 115 -5.09 -2.42 9.29
CA HIS A 115 -5.86 -3.03 8.20
C HIS A 115 -7.14 -2.27 7.80
N ASP A 116 -7.20 -0.98 8.12
CA ASP A 116 -8.16 -0.04 7.56
C ASP A 116 -7.38 0.95 6.68
N ALA A 117 -7.64 0.95 5.39
CA ALA A 117 -6.85 1.68 4.40
C ALA A 117 -6.68 3.17 4.72
N LEU A 118 -7.74 3.83 5.21
CA LEU A 118 -7.65 5.23 5.61
C LEU A 118 -6.78 5.42 6.87
N SER A 119 -6.86 4.49 7.81
CA SER A 119 -6.04 4.49 9.02
C SER A 119 -4.57 4.24 8.69
N ASP A 120 -4.27 3.31 7.79
CA ASP A 120 -2.93 3.02 7.31
C ASP A 120 -2.34 4.19 6.53
N ALA A 121 -3.14 4.85 5.69
CA ALA A 121 -2.72 6.09 5.02
C ALA A 121 -2.44 7.24 6.02
N ARG A 122 -3.22 7.35 7.09
CA ARG A 122 -2.97 8.33 8.17
C ARG A 122 -1.71 8.01 8.96
N ALA A 123 -1.45 6.74 9.25
CA ALA A 123 -0.24 6.28 9.90
C ALA A 123 0.99 6.60 9.04
N THR A 124 0.94 6.30 7.74
CA THR A 124 1.98 6.64 6.76
C THR A 124 2.23 8.15 6.72
N ALA A 125 1.18 8.97 6.68
CA ALA A 125 1.29 10.43 6.70
C ALA A 125 1.88 10.96 8.02
N GLU A 126 1.62 10.31 9.14
CA GLU A 126 2.21 10.68 10.44
C GLU A 126 3.71 10.37 10.47
N ILE A 127 4.13 9.25 9.91
CA ILE A 127 5.55 8.92 9.74
C ILE A 127 6.23 9.94 8.82
N CYS A 128 5.63 10.31 7.69
CA CYS A 128 6.15 11.35 6.81
C CYS A 128 6.44 12.66 7.57
N ARG A 129 5.57 13.05 8.50
CA ARG A 129 5.76 14.29 9.28
C ARG A 129 6.93 14.22 10.26
N ALA A 130 7.32 13.01 10.67
CA ALA A 130 8.40 12.78 11.62
C ALA A 130 9.78 12.67 10.93
N LEU A 131 9.82 12.50 9.61
CA LEU A 131 11.02 12.34 8.82
C LEU A 131 11.42 13.64 8.10
N ASP A 132 12.70 13.79 7.80
CA ASP A 132 13.18 14.80 6.86
C ASP A 132 12.87 14.32 5.42
N MET A 133 11.64 14.59 4.99
CA MET A 133 11.17 14.16 3.67
C MET A 133 11.91 14.82 2.53
N ARG A 134 12.43 16.06 2.69
CA ARG A 134 13.20 16.72 1.66
C ARG A 134 14.47 15.93 1.38
N ARG A 135 15.27 15.69 2.40
CA ARG A 135 16.48 14.87 2.32
C ARG A 135 16.15 13.45 1.87
N GLY A 136 15.12 12.85 2.43
CA GLY A 136 14.70 11.51 2.09
C GLY A 136 14.38 11.34 0.61
N LEU A 137 13.68 12.29 -0.01
CA LEU A 137 13.35 12.27 -1.45
C LEU A 137 14.57 12.57 -2.33
N GLU A 138 15.51 13.41 -1.89
CA GLU A 138 16.76 13.69 -2.61
C GLU A 138 17.68 12.45 -2.65
N GLU A 139 17.67 11.63 -1.60
CA GLU A 139 18.50 10.42 -1.45
C GLU A 139 17.79 9.13 -1.93
N TYR A 140 16.48 9.19 -2.25
CA TYR A 140 15.69 8.02 -2.62
C TYR A 140 16.01 7.54 -4.03
N ASP A 141 16.33 6.24 -4.17
CA ASP A 141 16.61 5.61 -5.46
C ASP A 141 15.68 4.41 -5.77
N GLY A 142 14.86 3.98 -4.79
CA GLY A 142 13.92 2.87 -4.97
C GLY A 142 14.57 1.49 -5.05
N THR A 143 15.83 1.35 -4.62
CA THR A 143 16.59 0.11 -4.80
C THR A 143 16.80 -0.68 -3.52
N MET A 144 16.53 -0.09 -2.36
CA MET A 144 16.91 -0.67 -1.06
C MET A 144 16.35 -2.08 -0.85
N PHE A 145 15.15 -2.36 -1.31
CA PHE A 145 14.48 -3.66 -1.12
C PHE A 145 14.39 -4.50 -2.40
N LEU A 146 15.03 -4.06 -3.48
CA LEU A 146 15.12 -4.90 -4.67
C LEU A 146 15.97 -6.14 -4.38
N PRO A 147 15.61 -7.31 -4.93
CA PRO A 147 16.47 -8.48 -4.89
C PRO A 147 17.82 -8.14 -5.50
N LEU A 148 18.91 -8.60 -4.87
CA LEU A 148 20.22 -8.55 -5.51
C LEU A 148 20.20 -9.50 -6.71
N ASP A 149 20.68 -9.03 -7.87
CA ASP A 149 20.75 -9.82 -9.09
C ASP A 149 21.41 -11.18 -8.81
N GLY A 150 20.64 -12.27 -9.03
CA GLY A 150 21.10 -13.67 -8.85
C GLY A 150 20.78 -14.32 -7.51
N CYS A 151 20.23 -13.63 -6.53
CA CYS A 151 19.77 -14.22 -5.28
C CYS A 151 18.25 -14.13 -5.21
N VAL A 152 17.56 -15.21 -5.53
CA VAL A 152 16.20 -15.45 -5.05
C VAL A 152 16.35 -15.91 -3.59
N GLU A 153 16.82 -15.04 -2.72
CA GLU A 153 16.57 -15.21 -1.31
C GLU A 153 15.14 -14.71 -1.08
N GLN A 154 14.23 -15.66 -0.91
CA GLN A 154 13.01 -15.41 -0.18
C GLN A 154 13.43 -14.68 1.10
N ALA A 155 13.22 -13.37 1.15
CA ALA A 155 13.33 -12.64 2.39
C ALA A 155 12.29 -13.27 3.32
N ALA A 156 12.77 -14.10 4.24
CA ALA A 156 11.93 -14.67 5.27
C ALA A 156 11.31 -13.49 6.02
N TYR A 157 10.03 -13.28 5.83
CA TYR A 157 9.20 -12.45 6.69
C TYR A 157 9.21 -13.13 8.08
N GLU A 158 10.22 -12.82 8.86
CA GLU A 158 10.27 -13.24 10.25
C GLU A 158 9.30 -12.40 11.07
N ASP A 159 8.01 -12.51 10.87
CA ASP A 159 6.99 -12.11 11.85
C ASP A 159 5.59 -12.36 11.28
N GLY A 160 5.09 -13.58 11.47
CA GLY A 160 3.66 -13.87 11.56
C GLY A 160 2.79 -13.70 10.29
N TYR A 161 3.35 -13.40 9.14
CA TYR A 161 2.62 -13.23 7.88
C TYR A 161 2.66 -14.46 6.96
N SER A 162 3.40 -15.52 7.33
CA SER A 162 3.54 -16.74 6.53
C SER A 162 2.23 -17.49 6.22
N GLY A 163 1.15 -17.18 6.92
CA GLY A 163 -0.16 -17.77 6.66
C GLY A 163 -1.03 -17.02 5.65
N ILE A 164 -0.64 -15.79 5.27
CA ILE A 164 -1.40 -14.98 4.29
C ILE A 164 -0.79 -15.12 2.89
N GLU A 165 0.52 -15.28 2.77
CA GLU A 165 1.18 -15.50 1.48
C GLU A 165 0.76 -16.82 0.83
N GLU A 166 0.66 -17.93 1.60
CA GLU A 166 0.14 -19.20 1.06
C GLU A 166 -1.32 -19.11 0.60
N ALA A 167 -2.12 -18.19 1.16
CA ALA A 167 -3.50 -17.97 0.75
C ALA A 167 -3.65 -17.01 -0.44
N LEU A 168 -2.60 -16.24 -0.77
CA LEU A 168 -2.61 -15.28 -1.88
C LEU A 168 -2.03 -15.87 -3.17
N GLU A 169 -1.26 -16.98 -3.12
CA GLU A 169 -0.73 -17.63 -4.31
C GLU A 169 -1.80 -18.33 -5.15
N ASP A 170 -2.92 -18.74 -4.55
CA ASP A 170 -3.99 -19.45 -5.27
C ASP A 170 -5.16 -18.57 -5.76
N ASP A 171 -5.33 -17.35 -5.21
CA ASP A 171 -6.41 -16.44 -5.63
C ASP A 171 -5.95 -14.97 -5.51
N TYR A 172 -5.49 -14.38 -6.59
CA TYR A 172 -5.25 -12.94 -6.67
C TYR A 172 -6.56 -12.15 -6.48
N VAL A 173 -6.93 -11.90 -5.26
CA VAL A 173 -7.96 -10.92 -4.94
C VAL A 173 -7.28 -9.56 -4.83
N VAL A 174 -7.35 -8.80 -5.92
CA VAL A 174 -6.94 -7.40 -5.90
C VAL A 174 -8.05 -6.61 -5.24
N SER A 175 -8.01 -6.48 -3.93
CA SER A 175 -8.87 -5.55 -3.21
C SER A 175 -8.09 -4.26 -3.00
N PHE A 176 -8.56 -3.17 -3.63
CA PHE A 176 -8.22 -1.83 -3.17
C PHE A 176 -9.05 -1.54 -1.94
N GLU A 177 -8.41 -1.52 -0.83
CA GLU A 177 -8.95 -0.94 0.39
C GLU A 177 -8.70 0.56 0.45
#